data_f2d48256636b0c4111fb3da8c9000c7c
#
_entry.id   f2d48256636b0c4111fb3da8c9000c7c
#
_cell.length_a   1.000
_cell.length_b   1.000
_cell.length_c   1.000
_cell.angle_alpha   90.00
_cell.angle_beta   90.00
_cell.angle_gamma   90.00
#
_symmetry.space_group_name_H-M   'P 1'
#
loop_
_entity.id
_entity.type
_entity.pdbx_description
1 polymer ?
#
loop_
_entity_poly.entity_id
_entity_poly.type
_entity_poly.pdbx_seq_one_letter_code
_entity_poly.pdbx_strand_id
1 'polypeptide(L)'
;MQHSKSSQELLDAIGNTPLIRLRGPSDATGCDIYGKAEFMNPGGSVKDRAALAIIEDAEERGDLRPGGMIVEGTAGNTGIGLTMVGNAKGYTSVIVMPETQSQEKKDVLRIFGADLRLVPAKPYKDPGNYVRYSERLAAELAETHEAGVIWANQFDNTANLQGHYRTTGPEIWEQTGGAIHGFTCAVGSGGTIAGVGKYLKEQNKDVRIALSDPDGSALYGHYIHGELKAEGNSISEGIGQGRITANLAEAPIDTA
;
A
#
# COMPACT_ATOMS: atom_id res chain seq x y z
N MET A 1 23.45 -27.20 -21.15
CA MET A 1 23.56 -25.76 -20.85
C MET A 1 22.14 -25.26 -20.64
N GLN A 2 21.74 -25.06 -19.37
CA GLN A 2 20.46 -24.42 -19.05
C GLN A 2 20.57 -22.96 -19.48
N HIS A 3 19.78 -22.56 -20.46
CA HIS A 3 19.59 -21.14 -20.74
C HIS A 3 18.98 -20.51 -19.50
N SER A 4 19.73 -19.64 -18.80
CA SER A 4 19.20 -18.77 -17.78
C SER A 4 18.02 -18.00 -18.39
N LYS A 5 16.86 -18.06 -17.74
CA LYS A 5 15.74 -17.16 -18.06
C LYS A 5 16.22 -15.73 -17.80
N SER A 6 16.67 -15.04 -18.85
CA SER A 6 17.25 -13.69 -18.78
C SER A 6 16.25 -12.61 -19.18
N SER A 7 14.97 -12.79 -18.91
CA SER A 7 13.97 -11.72 -19.00
C SER A 7 12.93 -11.92 -17.91
N GLN A 8 13.27 -11.48 -16.70
CA GLN A 8 12.22 -11.12 -15.76
C GLN A 8 11.65 -9.78 -16.26
N GLU A 9 10.35 -9.74 -16.43
CA GLU A 9 9.66 -8.46 -16.65
C GLU A 9 9.70 -7.65 -15.35
N LEU A 10 9.53 -6.32 -15.45
CA LEU A 10 9.55 -5.43 -14.29
C LEU A 10 8.59 -5.89 -13.17
N LEU A 11 7.44 -6.43 -13.55
CA LEU A 11 6.40 -6.90 -12.64
C LEU A 11 6.85 -8.11 -11.82
N ASP A 12 7.69 -8.99 -12.40
CA ASP A 12 8.25 -10.16 -11.71
C ASP A 12 9.23 -9.80 -10.59
N ALA A 13 9.72 -8.56 -10.61
CA ALA A 13 10.60 -8.04 -9.57
C ALA A 13 9.85 -7.47 -8.36
N ILE A 14 8.51 -7.37 -8.43
CA ILE A 14 7.68 -6.94 -7.30
C ILE A 14 7.48 -8.13 -6.36
N GLY A 15 7.79 -7.93 -5.08
CA GLY A 15 7.70 -8.99 -4.08
C GLY A 15 8.97 -9.80 -3.94
N ASN A 16 8.88 -10.95 -3.30
CA ASN A 16 10.01 -11.81 -2.94
C ASN A 16 11.17 -11.06 -2.27
N THR A 17 10.83 -10.00 -1.55
CA THR A 17 11.79 -9.15 -0.86
C THR A 17 12.47 -9.93 0.28
N PRO A 18 13.76 -9.69 0.57
CA PRO A 18 14.44 -10.41 1.63
C PRO A 18 13.91 -10.02 3.02
N LEU A 19 13.99 -10.98 3.94
CA LEU A 19 13.78 -10.77 5.36
C LEU A 19 15.15 -10.60 6.02
N ILE A 20 15.43 -9.41 6.56
CA ILE A 20 16.74 -9.01 7.06
C ILE A 20 16.74 -8.98 8.60
N ARG A 21 17.64 -9.72 9.26
CA ARG A 21 17.80 -9.65 10.71
C ARG A 21 18.31 -8.27 11.13
N LEU A 22 17.55 -7.62 11.99
CA LEU A 22 17.89 -6.29 12.53
C LEU A 22 18.73 -6.46 13.80
N ARG A 23 20.06 -6.39 13.67
CA ARG A 23 20.98 -6.67 14.77
C ARG A 23 20.73 -5.79 15.98
N GLY A 24 20.65 -4.47 15.83
CA GLY A 24 20.46 -3.55 16.95
C GLY A 24 19.22 -3.86 17.80
N PRO A 25 18.01 -3.88 17.23
CA PRO A 25 16.81 -4.27 17.97
C PRO A 25 16.87 -5.70 18.53
N SER A 26 17.46 -6.64 17.81
CA SER A 26 17.57 -8.03 18.29
C SER A 26 18.47 -8.12 19.51
N ASP A 27 19.64 -7.47 19.48
CA ASP A 27 20.59 -7.48 20.58
C ASP A 27 20.05 -6.74 21.82
N ALA A 28 19.27 -5.67 21.61
CA ALA A 28 18.65 -4.90 22.70
C ALA A 28 17.52 -5.64 23.41
N THR A 29 16.80 -6.51 22.72
CA THR A 29 15.61 -7.20 23.26
C THR A 29 15.84 -8.66 23.62
N GLY A 30 16.91 -9.27 23.11
CA GLY A 30 17.15 -10.71 23.21
C GLY A 30 16.25 -11.56 22.32
N CYS A 31 15.53 -10.92 21.39
CA CYS A 31 14.66 -11.57 20.40
C CYS A 31 15.30 -11.54 19.01
N ASP A 32 14.93 -12.47 18.14
CA ASP A 32 15.26 -12.34 16.72
C ASP A 32 14.24 -11.45 16.03
N ILE A 33 14.65 -10.22 15.70
CA ILE A 33 13.81 -9.22 15.02
C ILE A 33 14.26 -9.08 13.57
N TYR A 34 13.28 -9.20 12.65
CA TYR A 34 13.52 -9.13 11.22
C TYR A 34 12.72 -7.99 10.60
N GLY A 35 13.31 -7.36 9.58
CA GLY A 35 12.64 -6.38 8.72
C GLY A 35 12.41 -6.95 7.33
N LYS A 36 11.18 -6.91 6.84
CA LYS A 36 10.85 -7.22 5.45
C LYS A 36 11.26 -6.05 4.57
N ALA A 37 12.23 -6.26 3.67
CA ALA A 37 12.93 -5.18 2.95
C ALA A 37 12.11 -4.65 1.75
N GLU A 38 10.93 -4.09 2.00
CA GLU A 38 10.01 -3.63 0.96
C GLU A 38 10.53 -2.45 0.12
N PHE A 39 11.59 -1.77 0.57
CA PHE A 39 12.32 -0.77 -0.24
C PHE A 39 13.07 -1.39 -1.42
N MET A 40 13.18 -2.70 -1.51
CA MET A 40 13.81 -3.42 -2.63
C MET A 40 12.81 -3.72 -3.77
N ASN A 41 11.54 -3.41 -3.62
CA ASN A 41 10.62 -3.42 -4.77
C ASN A 41 11.07 -2.37 -5.82
N PRO A 42 10.75 -2.54 -7.11
CA PRO A 42 11.21 -1.65 -8.19
C PRO A 42 10.85 -0.17 -8.01
N GLY A 43 9.68 0.14 -7.47
CA GLY A 43 9.24 1.51 -7.12
C GLY A 43 9.71 1.97 -5.73
N GLY A 44 10.51 1.15 -5.03
CA GLY A 44 11.14 1.49 -3.76
C GLY A 44 10.25 1.37 -2.53
N SER A 45 9.10 0.72 -2.61
CA SER A 45 8.21 0.61 -1.46
C SER A 45 7.25 -0.58 -1.51
N VAL A 46 6.60 -0.84 -0.37
CA VAL A 46 5.51 -1.82 -0.24
C VAL A 46 4.30 -1.52 -1.13
N LYS A 47 4.18 -0.29 -1.62
CA LYS A 47 3.03 0.13 -2.44
C LYS A 47 3.03 -0.47 -3.85
N ASP A 48 4.16 -0.96 -4.32
CA ASP A 48 4.25 -1.67 -5.60
C ASP A 48 3.39 -2.93 -5.58
N ARG A 49 3.37 -3.65 -4.45
CA ARG A 49 2.49 -4.82 -4.25
C ARG A 49 1.01 -4.44 -4.25
N ALA A 50 0.65 -3.37 -3.55
CA ALA A 50 -0.73 -2.89 -3.53
C ALA A 50 -1.17 -2.43 -4.93
N ALA A 51 -0.31 -1.73 -5.65
CA ALA A 51 -0.56 -1.28 -7.01
C ALA A 51 -0.79 -2.47 -7.97
N LEU A 52 0.09 -3.46 -7.92
CA LEU A 52 -0.04 -4.66 -8.75
C LEU A 52 -1.38 -5.39 -8.45
N ALA A 53 -1.67 -5.64 -7.18
CA ALA A 53 -2.89 -6.35 -6.80
C ALA A 53 -4.18 -5.60 -7.17
N ILE A 54 -4.21 -4.26 -7.03
CA ILE A 54 -5.36 -3.43 -7.41
C ILE A 54 -5.59 -3.47 -8.92
N ILE A 55 -4.53 -3.40 -9.72
CA ILE A 55 -4.62 -3.40 -11.18
C ILE A 55 -5.04 -4.79 -11.67
N GLU A 56 -4.43 -5.86 -11.16
CA GLU A 56 -4.80 -7.23 -11.54
C GLU A 56 -6.25 -7.57 -11.17
N ASP A 57 -6.72 -7.17 -10.01
CA ASP A 57 -8.12 -7.35 -9.61
C ASP A 57 -9.09 -6.60 -10.55
N ALA A 58 -8.73 -5.39 -10.99
CA ALA A 58 -9.54 -4.63 -11.95
C ALA A 58 -9.54 -5.28 -13.34
N GLU A 59 -8.43 -5.85 -13.78
CA GLU A 59 -8.34 -6.64 -15.02
C GLU A 59 -9.21 -7.90 -14.94
N GLU A 60 -9.12 -8.65 -13.83
CA GLU A 60 -9.92 -9.86 -13.58
C GLU A 60 -11.42 -9.59 -13.59
N ARG A 61 -11.86 -8.44 -13.06
CA ARG A 61 -13.26 -8.02 -13.11
C ARG A 61 -13.70 -7.46 -14.47
N GLY A 62 -12.77 -7.16 -15.37
CA GLY A 62 -13.03 -6.53 -16.66
C GLY A 62 -13.28 -5.01 -16.58
N ASP A 63 -13.02 -4.38 -15.45
CA ASP A 63 -13.16 -2.94 -15.23
C ASP A 63 -12.02 -2.15 -15.91
N LEU A 64 -10.88 -2.79 -16.13
CA LEU A 64 -9.70 -2.22 -16.78
C LEU A 64 -9.30 -3.12 -17.96
N ARG A 65 -9.31 -2.56 -19.17
CA ARG A 65 -8.94 -3.24 -20.41
C ARG A 65 -7.71 -2.60 -21.03
N PRO A 66 -6.99 -3.25 -21.98
CA PRO A 66 -5.81 -2.67 -22.63
C PRO A 66 -6.04 -1.23 -23.11
N GLY A 67 -5.16 -0.31 -22.72
CA GLY A 67 -5.31 1.13 -22.96
C GLY A 67 -6.18 1.87 -21.95
N GLY A 68 -6.66 1.20 -20.92
CA GLY A 68 -7.45 1.82 -19.84
C GLY A 68 -6.65 2.81 -18.97
N MET A 69 -7.31 3.39 -17.99
CA MET A 69 -6.75 4.47 -17.17
C MET A 69 -6.92 4.19 -15.67
N ILE A 70 -5.89 4.53 -14.91
CA ILE A 70 -5.85 4.38 -13.45
C ILE A 70 -5.81 5.77 -12.83
N VAL A 71 -6.74 6.07 -11.93
CA VAL A 71 -6.81 7.35 -11.21
C VAL A 71 -6.60 7.11 -9.73
N GLU A 72 -5.72 7.90 -9.09
CA GLU A 72 -5.52 7.83 -7.64
C GLU A 72 -5.19 9.19 -7.05
N GLY A 73 -5.77 9.44 -5.88
CA GLY A 73 -5.41 10.57 -5.02
C GLY A 73 -4.37 10.16 -3.98
N THR A 74 -3.12 10.54 -4.21
CA THR A 74 -2.04 10.15 -3.31
C THR A 74 -0.92 11.17 -3.23
N ALA A 75 -0.31 11.27 -2.06
CA ALA A 75 0.83 12.15 -1.81
C ALA A 75 2.20 11.45 -1.94
N GLY A 76 2.25 10.18 -2.38
CA GLY A 76 3.52 9.46 -2.34
C GLY A 76 3.56 8.13 -3.10
N ASN A 77 4.12 7.13 -2.44
CA ASN A 77 4.56 5.85 -3.01
C ASN A 77 3.47 5.08 -3.79
N THR A 78 2.20 5.22 -3.43
CA THR A 78 1.12 4.55 -4.16
C THR A 78 1.02 5.05 -5.60
N GLY A 79 1.17 6.37 -5.81
CA GLY A 79 1.21 6.94 -7.15
C GLY A 79 2.38 6.40 -7.98
N ILE A 80 3.56 6.24 -7.37
CA ILE A 80 4.74 5.66 -8.01
C ILE A 80 4.45 4.22 -8.42
N GLY A 81 3.96 3.37 -7.50
CA GLY A 81 3.65 1.98 -7.78
C GLY A 81 2.59 1.83 -8.87
N LEU A 82 1.47 2.58 -8.78
CA LEU A 82 0.40 2.53 -9.79
C LEU A 82 0.87 2.99 -11.18
N THR A 83 1.69 4.04 -11.25
CA THR A 83 2.21 4.52 -12.52
C THR A 83 3.20 3.53 -13.14
N MET A 84 4.10 2.98 -12.32
CA MET A 84 5.09 2.00 -12.77
C MET A 84 4.43 0.71 -13.27
N VAL A 85 3.53 0.13 -12.49
CA VAL A 85 2.80 -1.09 -12.88
C VAL A 85 1.87 -0.80 -14.07
N GLY A 86 1.16 0.32 -14.05
CA GLY A 86 0.30 0.75 -15.14
C GLY A 86 1.06 0.85 -16.46
N ASN A 87 2.21 1.53 -16.48
CA ASN A 87 3.06 1.63 -17.67
C ASN A 87 3.54 0.27 -18.17
N ALA A 88 3.96 -0.63 -17.27
CA ALA A 88 4.41 -1.97 -17.65
C ALA A 88 3.30 -2.80 -18.29
N LYS A 89 2.03 -2.53 -17.93
CA LYS A 89 0.83 -3.19 -18.48
C LYS A 89 0.16 -2.41 -19.63
N GLY A 90 0.68 -1.23 -20.00
CA GLY A 90 0.15 -0.41 -21.11
C GLY A 90 -1.06 0.47 -20.71
N TYR A 91 -1.21 0.80 -19.44
CA TYR A 91 -2.22 1.73 -18.92
C TYR A 91 -1.67 3.13 -18.73
N THR A 92 -2.54 4.12 -18.76
CA THR A 92 -2.20 5.49 -18.36
C THR A 92 -2.56 5.71 -16.88
N SER A 93 -1.80 6.56 -16.20
CA SER A 93 -2.04 6.87 -14.79
C SER A 93 -2.26 8.36 -14.59
N VAL A 94 -3.35 8.73 -13.93
CA VAL A 94 -3.66 10.09 -13.50
C VAL A 94 -3.52 10.16 -11.98
N ILE A 95 -2.51 10.89 -11.51
CA ILE A 95 -2.23 11.02 -10.08
C ILE A 95 -2.61 12.42 -9.60
N VAL A 96 -3.53 12.47 -8.65
CA VAL A 96 -3.95 13.71 -7.99
C VAL A 96 -3.16 13.89 -6.70
N MET A 97 -2.48 15.01 -6.57
CA MET A 97 -1.56 15.29 -5.45
C MET A 97 -1.73 16.71 -4.92
N PRO A 98 -1.60 16.94 -3.59
CA PRO A 98 -1.52 18.29 -3.06
C PRO A 98 -0.31 19.04 -3.61
N GLU A 99 -0.51 20.31 -4.00
CA GLU A 99 0.58 21.16 -4.51
C GLU A 99 1.69 21.42 -3.50
N THR A 100 1.40 21.24 -2.21
CA THR A 100 2.35 21.38 -1.11
C THR A 100 3.37 20.27 -0.99
N GLN A 101 3.21 19.16 -1.74
CA GLN A 101 4.18 18.06 -1.73
C GLN A 101 5.53 18.49 -2.33
N SER A 102 6.59 17.78 -1.91
CA SER A 102 7.95 18.09 -2.34
C SER A 102 8.11 18.02 -3.87
N GLN A 103 9.00 18.83 -4.41
CA GLN A 103 9.29 18.83 -5.85
C GLN A 103 9.82 17.47 -6.31
N GLU A 104 10.64 16.83 -5.49
CA GLU A 104 11.19 15.49 -5.76
C GLU A 104 10.08 14.47 -6.04
N LYS A 105 9.04 14.38 -5.21
CA LYS A 105 7.91 13.46 -5.43
C LYS A 105 7.17 13.74 -6.73
N LYS A 106 6.97 15.03 -7.04
CA LYS A 106 6.33 15.44 -8.30
C LYS A 106 7.16 15.04 -9.51
N ASP A 107 8.47 15.20 -9.43
CA ASP A 107 9.38 14.89 -10.54
C ASP A 107 9.50 13.39 -10.75
N VAL A 108 9.54 12.59 -9.69
CA VAL A 108 9.51 11.12 -9.78
C VAL A 108 8.25 10.66 -10.52
N LEU A 109 7.07 11.14 -10.16
CA LEU A 109 5.83 10.76 -10.83
C LEU A 109 5.82 11.16 -12.32
N ARG A 110 6.35 12.35 -12.67
CA ARG A 110 6.47 12.79 -14.07
C ARG A 110 7.45 11.94 -14.85
N ILE A 111 8.60 11.59 -14.25
CA ILE A 111 9.60 10.72 -14.87
C ILE A 111 9.00 9.34 -15.17
N PHE A 112 8.18 8.82 -14.27
CA PHE A 112 7.42 7.58 -14.51
C PHE A 112 6.26 7.74 -15.50
N GLY A 113 5.96 8.97 -15.99
CA GLY A 113 4.96 9.21 -17.02
C GLY A 113 3.52 9.40 -16.52
N ALA A 114 3.33 9.70 -15.23
CA ALA A 114 2.01 10.02 -14.72
C ALA A 114 1.49 11.36 -15.27
N ASP A 115 0.21 11.43 -15.63
CA ASP A 115 -0.53 12.68 -15.73
C ASP A 115 -0.77 13.21 -14.31
N LEU A 116 0.09 14.13 -13.89
CA LEU A 116 0.09 14.66 -12.53
C LEU A 116 -0.82 15.88 -12.41
N ARG A 117 -1.90 15.75 -11.63
CA ARG A 117 -2.86 16.81 -11.31
C ARG A 117 -2.59 17.35 -9.92
N LEU A 118 -2.14 18.61 -9.86
CA LEU A 118 -1.89 19.30 -8.58
C LEU A 118 -3.14 20.05 -8.13
N VAL A 119 -3.49 19.88 -6.85
CA VAL A 119 -4.64 20.55 -6.23
C VAL A 119 -4.21 21.22 -4.93
N PRO A 120 -4.92 22.29 -4.47
CA PRO A 120 -4.66 22.88 -3.16
C PRO A 120 -4.76 21.85 -2.03
N ALA A 121 -3.87 21.98 -1.04
CA ALA A 121 -3.92 21.13 0.15
C ALA A 121 -5.17 21.45 0.99
N LYS A 122 -6.06 20.47 1.14
CA LYS A 122 -7.32 20.61 1.87
C LYS A 122 -7.54 19.42 2.80
N PRO A 123 -8.25 19.62 3.95
CA PRO A 123 -8.63 18.54 4.84
C PRO A 123 -9.50 17.50 4.12
N TYR A 124 -9.44 16.24 4.57
CA TYR A 124 -10.21 15.12 3.96
C TYR A 124 -11.72 15.39 3.86
N LYS A 125 -12.30 16.15 4.79
CA LYS A 125 -13.73 16.51 4.79
C LYS A 125 -14.11 17.48 3.65
N ASP A 126 -13.15 18.25 3.10
CA ASP A 126 -13.39 19.18 2.00
C ASP A 126 -13.56 18.43 0.67
N PRO A 127 -14.58 18.72 -0.13
CA PRO A 127 -14.76 18.11 -1.45
C PRO A 127 -13.57 18.30 -2.40
N GLY A 128 -12.78 19.35 -2.24
CA GLY A 128 -11.56 19.60 -3.00
C GLY A 128 -10.31 18.90 -2.45
N ASN A 129 -10.44 18.04 -1.44
CA ASN A 129 -9.34 17.17 -1.02
C ASN A 129 -8.90 16.26 -2.15
N TYR A 130 -7.61 16.04 -2.30
CA TYR A 130 -7.03 15.29 -3.43
C TYR A 130 -7.59 13.86 -3.58
N VAL A 131 -7.92 13.17 -2.49
CA VAL A 131 -8.54 11.83 -2.53
C VAL A 131 -9.97 11.92 -3.07
N ARG A 132 -10.79 12.85 -2.55
CA ARG A 132 -12.17 13.01 -3.00
C ARG A 132 -12.26 13.57 -4.41
N TYR A 133 -11.31 14.41 -4.79
CA TYR A 133 -11.22 14.91 -6.15
C TYR A 133 -10.88 13.79 -7.14
N SER A 134 -9.93 12.90 -6.79
CA SER A 134 -9.57 11.78 -7.65
C SER A 134 -10.72 10.81 -7.88
N GLU A 135 -11.57 10.56 -6.88
CA GLU A 135 -12.78 9.75 -7.02
C GLU A 135 -13.73 10.33 -8.09
N ARG A 136 -14.04 11.63 -7.98
CA ARG A 136 -14.91 12.28 -8.98
C ARG A 136 -14.27 12.34 -10.35
N LEU A 137 -12.99 12.64 -10.43
CA LEU A 137 -12.25 12.67 -11.69
C LEU A 137 -12.27 11.29 -12.38
N ALA A 138 -12.14 10.21 -11.63
CA ALA A 138 -12.24 8.86 -12.18
C ALA A 138 -13.63 8.61 -12.78
N ALA A 139 -14.69 9.02 -12.09
CA ALA A 139 -16.06 8.91 -12.59
C ALA A 139 -16.29 9.75 -13.87
N GLU A 140 -15.81 10.99 -13.89
CA GLU A 140 -15.89 11.88 -15.06
C GLU A 140 -15.15 11.30 -16.29
N LEU A 141 -13.94 10.79 -16.07
CA LEU A 141 -13.14 10.19 -17.15
C LEU A 141 -13.76 8.89 -17.67
N ALA A 142 -14.42 8.12 -16.81
CA ALA A 142 -15.08 6.88 -17.19
C ALA A 142 -16.24 7.08 -18.19
N GLU A 143 -16.86 8.27 -18.22
CA GLU A 143 -17.94 8.58 -19.17
C GLU A 143 -17.49 8.57 -20.64
N THR A 144 -16.22 8.82 -20.90
CA THR A 144 -15.67 8.99 -22.25
C THR A 144 -14.55 8.02 -22.61
N HIS A 145 -14.00 7.28 -21.64
CA HIS A 145 -12.86 6.40 -21.87
C HIS A 145 -13.32 4.93 -22.02
N GLU A 146 -13.47 4.47 -23.25
CA GLU A 146 -14.05 3.16 -23.57
C GLU A 146 -13.25 1.96 -23.02
N ALA A 147 -11.94 2.09 -22.82
CA ALA A 147 -11.10 1.02 -22.31
C ALA A 147 -11.20 0.79 -20.80
N GLY A 148 -12.03 1.60 -20.12
CA GLY A 148 -12.25 1.55 -18.69
C GLY A 148 -11.35 2.51 -17.91
N VAL A 149 -11.88 3.03 -16.82
CA VAL A 149 -11.19 3.89 -15.86
C VAL A 149 -11.45 3.35 -14.47
N ILE A 150 -10.41 3.12 -13.70
CA ILE A 150 -10.54 2.74 -12.30
C ILE A 150 -10.07 3.86 -11.37
N TRP A 151 -10.80 4.08 -10.29
CA TRP A 151 -10.26 4.73 -9.12
C TRP A 151 -9.60 3.67 -8.23
N ALA A 152 -8.28 3.74 -8.07
CA ALA A 152 -7.53 2.69 -7.36
C ALA A 152 -7.93 2.58 -5.89
N ASN A 153 -8.27 3.73 -5.24
CA ASN A 153 -8.83 3.78 -3.88
C ASN A 153 -8.07 2.89 -2.88
N GLN A 154 -6.78 3.09 -2.76
CA GLN A 154 -5.88 2.25 -1.95
C GLN A 154 -6.37 1.97 -0.51
N PHE A 155 -7.18 2.88 0.05
CA PHE A 155 -7.64 2.77 1.43
C PHE A 155 -8.79 1.78 1.61
N ASP A 156 -9.73 1.77 0.67
CA ASP A 156 -10.97 1.01 0.81
C ASP A 156 -11.12 -0.09 -0.26
N ASN A 157 -10.25 -0.12 -1.27
CA ASN A 157 -10.16 -1.24 -2.20
C ASN A 157 -9.43 -2.42 -1.55
N THR A 158 -10.19 -3.49 -1.25
CA THR A 158 -9.68 -4.67 -0.54
C THR A 158 -8.76 -5.55 -1.38
N ALA A 159 -8.63 -5.32 -2.69
CA ALA A 159 -7.59 -5.94 -3.51
C ALA A 159 -6.18 -5.68 -2.94
N ASN A 160 -5.97 -4.53 -2.28
CA ASN A 160 -4.75 -4.19 -1.57
C ASN A 160 -4.42 -5.24 -0.48
N LEU A 161 -5.35 -5.51 0.44
CA LEU A 161 -5.13 -6.54 1.46
C LEU A 161 -4.99 -7.95 0.86
N GLN A 162 -5.74 -8.26 -0.20
CA GLN A 162 -5.66 -9.56 -0.87
C GLN A 162 -4.29 -9.78 -1.51
N GLY A 163 -3.68 -8.74 -2.07
CA GLY A 163 -2.31 -8.80 -2.57
C GLY A 163 -1.32 -9.23 -1.48
N HIS A 164 -1.40 -8.61 -0.31
CA HIS A 164 -0.55 -8.97 0.84
C HIS A 164 -0.85 -10.37 1.41
N TYR A 165 -2.10 -10.77 1.41
CA TYR A 165 -2.51 -12.11 1.82
C TYR A 165 -1.93 -13.18 0.89
N ARG A 166 -1.96 -12.95 -0.43
CA ARG A 166 -1.47 -13.92 -1.43
C ARG A 166 0.06 -13.92 -1.58
N THR A 167 0.77 -12.85 -1.18
CA THR A 167 2.21 -12.72 -1.42
C THR A 167 3.02 -12.48 -0.15
N THR A 168 2.86 -11.34 0.51
CA THR A 168 3.70 -10.92 1.65
C THR A 168 3.57 -11.86 2.85
N GLY A 169 2.35 -12.31 3.15
CA GLY A 169 2.10 -13.27 4.23
C GLY A 169 2.81 -14.61 4.01
N PRO A 170 2.61 -15.27 2.86
CA PRO A 170 3.35 -16.50 2.51
C PRO A 170 4.87 -16.32 2.53
N GLU A 171 5.40 -15.25 1.94
CA GLU A 171 6.83 -14.98 1.94
C GLU A 171 7.41 -14.90 3.37
N ILE A 172 6.74 -14.18 4.27
CA ILE A 172 7.18 -14.07 5.66
C ILE A 172 7.13 -15.44 6.35
N TRP A 173 6.07 -16.20 6.14
CA TRP A 173 5.94 -17.54 6.71
C TRP A 173 7.05 -18.49 6.25
N GLU A 174 7.31 -18.53 4.94
CA GLU A 174 8.38 -19.37 4.38
C GLU A 174 9.77 -18.93 4.82
N GLN A 175 10.05 -17.62 4.78
CA GLN A 175 11.36 -17.06 5.16
C GLN A 175 11.68 -17.22 6.65
N THR A 176 10.67 -17.38 7.50
CA THR A 176 10.84 -17.70 8.93
C THR A 176 10.78 -19.19 9.22
N GLY A 177 10.56 -20.04 8.20
CA GLY A 177 10.33 -21.49 8.40
C GLY A 177 9.11 -21.78 9.29
N GLY A 178 8.14 -20.86 9.33
CA GLY A 178 6.97 -20.95 10.21
C GLY A 178 7.24 -20.63 11.69
N ALA A 179 8.47 -20.26 12.05
CA ALA A 179 8.86 -19.97 13.44
C ALA A 179 8.68 -18.49 13.81
N ILE A 180 7.57 -17.90 13.39
CA ILE A 180 7.22 -16.50 13.69
C ILE A 180 6.28 -16.42 14.89
N HIS A 181 6.59 -15.54 15.86
CA HIS A 181 5.78 -15.32 17.06
C HIS A 181 4.93 -14.06 17.01
N GLY A 182 5.35 -13.07 16.23
CA GLY A 182 4.63 -11.82 16.08
C GLY A 182 4.98 -11.08 14.81
N PHE A 183 4.02 -10.31 14.31
CA PHE A 183 4.17 -9.40 13.18
C PHE A 183 3.70 -8.01 13.57
N THR A 184 4.48 -7.01 13.24
CA THR A 184 4.10 -5.61 13.44
C THR A 184 4.41 -4.77 12.22
N CYS A 185 3.54 -3.83 11.91
CA CYS A 185 3.82 -2.77 10.95
C CYS A 185 2.99 -1.51 11.25
N ALA A 186 3.46 -0.39 10.73
CA ALA A 186 2.70 0.84 10.75
C ALA A 186 1.56 0.78 9.71
N VAL A 187 0.51 1.56 9.95
CA VAL A 187 -0.70 1.55 9.13
C VAL A 187 -0.87 2.88 8.37
N GLY A 188 -0.84 2.78 7.04
CA GLY A 188 -1.37 3.79 6.15
C GLY A 188 -2.77 3.37 5.65
N SER A 189 -2.84 2.49 4.65
CA SER A 189 -4.11 1.95 4.13
C SER A 189 -4.66 0.79 4.97
N GLY A 190 -3.82 0.08 5.70
CA GLY A 190 -4.19 -1.13 6.44
C GLY A 190 -4.01 -2.44 5.66
N GLY A 191 -3.79 -2.38 4.35
CA GLY A 191 -3.70 -3.59 3.51
C GLY A 191 -2.61 -4.56 3.96
N THR A 192 -1.42 -4.07 4.30
CA THR A 192 -0.30 -4.91 4.73
C THR A 192 -0.62 -5.66 6.02
N ILE A 193 -1.05 -4.96 7.07
CA ILE A 193 -1.32 -5.59 8.37
C ILE A 193 -2.50 -6.55 8.30
N ALA A 194 -3.53 -6.22 7.49
CA ALA A 194 -4.68 -7.08 7.30
C ALA A 194 -4.33 -8.34 6.50
N GLY A 195 -3.70 -8.19 5.34
CA GLY A 195 -3.37 -9.34 4.49
C GLY A 195 -2.37 -10.29 5.13
N VAL A 196 -1.25 -9.74 5.65
CA VAL A 196 -0.24 -10.54 6.36
C VAL A 196 -0.83 -11.16 7.62
N GLY A 197 -1.54 -10.37 8.43
CA GLY A 197 -2.11 -10.83 9.69
C GLY A 197 -3.12 -11.96 9.48
N LYS A 198 -4.00 -11.86 8.51
CA LYS A 198 -4.93 -12.94 8.15
C LYS A 198 -4.20 -14.23 7.79
N TYR A 199 -3.25 -14.14 6.87
CA TYR A 199 -2.48 -15.30 6.43
C TYR A 199 -1.74 -15.97 7.61
N LEU A 200 -1.01 -15.18 8.42
CA LEU A 200 -0.26 -15.72 9.55
C LEU A 200 -1.16 -16.36 10.62
N LYS A 201 -2.31 -15.74 10.91
CA LYS A 201 -3.31 -16.31 11.85
C LYS A 201 -3.93 -17.63 11.36
N GLU A 202 -4.07 -17.80 10.05
CA GLU A 202 -4.54 -19.07 9.47
C GLU A 202 -3.48 -20.17 9.60
N GLN A 203 -2.19 -19.83 9.46
CA GLN A 203 -1.10 -20.80 9.64
C GLN A 203 -0.89 -21.14 11.12
N ASN A 204 -0.91 -20.13 11.99
CA ASN A 204 -0.74 -20.30 13.44
C ASN A 204 -1.51 -19.19 14.18
N LYS A 205 -2.56 -19.58 14.91
CA LYS A 205 -3.42 -18.65 15.67
C LYS A 205 -2.69 -17.92 16.80
N ASP A 206 -1.57 -18.46 17.27
CA ASP A 206 -0.80 -17.89 18.38
C ASP A 206 0.12 -16.74 17.93
N VAL A 207 0.32 -16.54 16.62
CA VAL A 207 1.08 -15.39 16.12
C VAL A 207 0.39 -14.09 16.51
N ARG A 208 1.12 -13.20 17.20
CA ARG A 208 0.58 -11.91 17.65
C ARG A 208 0.69 -10.86 16.54
N ILE A 209 -0.39 -10.16 16.27
CA ILE A 209 -0.44 -9.08 15.29
C ILE A 209 -0.53 -7.74 16.03
N ALA A 210 0.51 -6.91 15.90
CA ALA A 210 0.62 -5.64 16.57
C ALA A 210 0.60 -4.47 15.58
N LEU A 211 -0.23 -3.48 15.83
CA LEU A 211 -0.25 -2.25 15.07
C LEU A 211 0.73 -1.24 15.67
N SER A 212 1.63 -0.70 14.85
CA SER A 212 2.47 0.44 15.23
C SER A 212 1.83 1.73 14.75
N ASP A 213 1.55 2.65 15.66
CA ASP A 213 0.88 3.91 15.32
C ASP A 213 1.76 5.09 15.70
N PRO A 214 1.97 6.08 14.81
CA PRO A 214 2.74 7.26 15.14
C PRO A 214 1.96 8.20 16.07
N ASP A 215 2.68 8.98 16.86
CA ASP A 215 2.10 10.07 17.63
C ASP A 215 1.25 10.97 16.74
N GLY A 216 0.10 11.40 17.24
CA GLY A 216 -0.85 12.22 16.49
C GLY A 216 -1.82 11.46 15.59
N SER A 217 -1.73 10.12 15.55
CA SER A 217 -2.71 9.24 14.90
C SER A 217 -3.82 8.81 15.86
N ALA A 218 -4.89 8.20 15.32
CA ALA A 218 -6.05 7.78 16.12
C ALA A 218 -6.14 6.27 16.34
N LEU A 219 -5.29 5.47 15.69
CA LEU A 219 -5.49 4.02 15.67
C LEU A 219 -5.09 3.36 16.99
N TYR A 220 -4.02 3.81 17.63
CA TYR A 220 -3.65 3.31 18.96
C TYR A 220 -4.79 3.49 19.95
N GLY A 221 -5.35 4.72 20.03
CA GLY A 221 -6.50 5.01 20.88
C GLY A 221 -7.70 4.10 20.58
N HIS A 222 -7.96 3.85 19.31
CA HIS A 222 -9.06 2.97 18.89
C HIS A 222 -8.87 1.53 19.38
N TYR A 223 -7.69 0.93 19.13
CA TYR A 223 -7.46 -0.48 19.47
C TYR A 223 -7.22 -0.75 20.96
N ILE A 224 -6.68 0.23 21.70
CA ILE A 224 -6.38 0.05 23.14
C ILE A 224 -7.48 0.62 24.03
N HIS A 225 -8.11 1.72 23.65
CA HIS A 225 -9.07 2.43 24.49
C HIS A 225 -10.49 2.44 23.91
N GLY A 226 -10.70 1.96 22.68
CA GLY A 226 -11.99 2.00 22.00
C GLY A 226 -12.37 3.39 21.45
N GLU A 227 -11.44 4.35 21.45
CA GLU A 227 -11.68 5.73 21.04
C GLU A 227 -10.89 6.08 19.78
N LEU A 228 -11.58 6.38 18.68
CA LEU A 228 -10.96 6.85 17.44
C LEU A 228 -10.75 8.37 17.50
N LYS A 229 -9.72 8.78 18.21
CA LYS A 229 -9.40 10.19 18.43
C LYS A 229 -7.90 10.43 18.22
N ALA A 230 -7.57 11.33 17.31
CA ALA A 230 -6.20 11.81 17.14
C ALA A 230 -5.89 12.90 18.15
N GLU A 231 -4.72 12.85 18.81
CA GLU A 231 -4.23 13.86 19.73
C GLU A 231 -2.88 14.41 19.23
N GLY A 232 -2.83 15.70 18.95
CA GLY A 232 -1.63 16.35 18.39
C GLY A 232 -1.51 16.22 16.88
N ASN A 233 -0.27 16.33 16.40
CA ASN A 233 0.07 16.23 14.98
C ASN A 233 1.16 15.17 14.77
N SER A 234 1.04 14.36 13.73
CA SER A 234 2.10 13.47 13.29
C SER A 234 3.05 14.18 12.33
N ILE A 235 4.35 13.95 12.49
CA ILE A 235 5.38 14.33 11.51
C ILE A 235 5.58 13.25 10.44
N SER A 236 4.94 12.09 10.62
CA SER A 236 5.09 10.94 9.73
C SER A 236 4.20 11.09 8.50
N GLU A 237 4.74 10.76 7.33
CA GLU A 237 3.97 10.68 6.09
C GLU A 237 3.72 9.23 5.69
N GLY A 238 2.52 8.96 5.15
CA GLY A 238 2.14 7.65 4.63
C GLY A 238 1.73 6.61 5.68
N ILE A 239 1.82 6.96 6.96
CA ILE A 239 1.36 6.16 8.11
C ILE A 239 0.58 7.03 9.09
N GLY A 240 -0.23 6.39 9.93
CA GLY A 240 -1.15 7.07 10.83
C GLY A 240 -2.49 7.40 10.16
N GLN A 241 -3.58 7.05 10.79
CA GLN A 241 -4.93 7.27 10.28
C GLN A 241 -5.86 7.87 11.31
N GLY A 242 -6.79 8.71 10.85
CA GLY A 242 -7.91 9.24 11.63
C GLY A 242 -9.22 8.48 11.41
N ARG A 243 -9.21 7.38 10.65
CA ARG A 243 -10.39 6.54 10.36
C ARG A 243 -10.00 5.07 10.20
N ILE A 244 -10.96 4.19 10.38
CA ILE A 244 -10.83 2.79 10.01
C ILE A 244 -11.14 2.66 8.51
N THR A 245 -10.15 2.25 7.73
CA THR A 245 -10.30 1.97 6.30
C THR A 245 -10.91 0.59 6.09
N ALA A 246 -11.49 0.30 4.92
CA ALA A 246 -12.03 -1.02 4.63
C ALA A 246 -10.95 -2.11 4.70
N ASN A 247 -9.72 -1.81 4.26
CA ASN A 247 -8.59 -2.72 4.42
C ASN A 247 -8.28 -3.00 5.89
N LEU A 248 -8.24 -1.95 6.75
CA LEU A 248 -7.90 -2.10 8.17
C LEU A 248 -8.99 -2.82 8.96
N ALA A 249 -10.26 -2.62 8.60
CA ALA A 249 -11.39 -3.28 9.27
C ALA A 249 -11.29 -4.82 9.25
N GLU A 250 -10.58 -5.36 8.28
CA GLU A 250 -10.33 -6.79 8.11
C GLU A 250 -9.11 -7.33 8.90
N ALA A 251 -8.34 -6.46 9.57
CA ALA A 251 -7.09 -6.83 10.22
C ALA A 251 -7.31 -7.51 11.58
N PRO A 252 -6.72 -8.70 11.83
CA PRO A 252 -6.83 -9.42 13.10
C PRO A 252 -5.83 -8.87 14.13
N ILE A 253 -6.00 -7.61 14.55
CA ILE A 253 -5.08 -6.92 15.46
C ILE A 253 -5.29 -7.39 16.88
N ASP A 254 -4.23 -7.87 17.52
CA ASP A 254 -4.22 -8.31 18.92
C ASP A 254 -3.82 -7.17 19.88
N THR A 255 -3.02 -6.23 19.42
CA THR A 255 -2.53 -5.09 20.23
C THR A 255 -2.04 -3.94 19.36
N ALA A 256 -1.83 -2.77 19.95
CA ALA A 256 -1.23 -1.62 19.32
C ALA A 256 -0.23 -0.93 20.25
#